data_712f5f7f4a4aa783d31da68177ff5117
#
_entry.id   712f5f7f4a4aa783d31da68177ff5117
#
_cell.length_a   1.000
_cell.length_b   1.000
_cell.length_c   1.000
_cell.angle_alpha   90.00
_cell.angle_beta   90.00
_cell.angle_gamma   90.00
#
_symmetry.space_group_name_H-M   'P 1'
#
loop_
_entity.id
_entity.type
_entity.pdbx_description
1 polymer ?
#
loop_
_entity_poly.entity_id
_entity_poly.type
_entity_poly.pdbx_seq_one_letter_code
_entity_poly.pdbx_strand_id
1 'polypeptide(L)'
;ALMVMRGREIGLSVADLREAALGGLLHDMGKAAMPLHVLNKPGKLTDDEFDVIRQHPVHGERLLREGGVTQAGVLHITRHHHERMDGTGYPNRLPGDALPVLTRMGAICDVYDAVTSNRPYKNGWDPGESLRRMASWHGHFDPALLKAFVRSLGIYPVGTLVRLSSERLAVVVEQNPATLLAPRVRVFYSAKSRTHLLLADIDLATTDGRERIVGIESPEKWGFRELEKLWLP
;
A
#
# COMPACT_ATOMS: atom_id res chain seq x y z
N ALA A 1 -2.37 -6.11 7.32
CA ALA A 1 -0.93 -6.04 7.60
C ALA A 1 -0.43 -4.59 7.68
N LEU A 2 -0.62 -3.75 6.64
CA LEU A 2 -0.11 -2.36 6.57
C LEU A 2 -0.54 -1.49 7.77
N MET A 3 -1.82 -1.53 8.16
CA MET A 3 -2.34 -0.77 9.30
C MET A 3 -1.60 -1.07 10.63
N VAL A 4 -1.29 -2.35 10.89
CA VAL A 4 -0.59 -2.75 12.11
C VAL A 4 0.86 -2.32 12.09
N MET A 5 1.56 -2.51 10.97
CA MET A 5 2.94 -2.05 10.80
C MET A 5 3.04 -0.54 11.06
N ARG A 6 2.13 0.23 10.49
CA ARG A 6 2.08 1.68 10.65
C ARG A 6 1.81 2.10 12.07
N GLY A 7 0.80 1.48 12.68
CA GLY A 7 0.44 1.79 14.05
C GLY A 7 1.62 1.58 15.02
N ARG A 8 2.39 0.51 14.84
CA ARG A 8 3.60 0.25 15.65
C ARG A 8 4.64 1.36 15.49
N GLU A 9 4.88 1.82 14.27
CA GLU A 9 5.89 2.84 14.00
C GLU A 9 5.55 4.20 14.61
N ILE A 10 4.27 4.58 14.61
CA ILE A 10 3.82 5.83 15.25
C ILE A 10 3.49 5.68 16.74
N GLY A 11 3.81 4.52 17.33
CA GLY A 11 3.70 4.28 18.77
C GLY A 11 2.26 4.07 19.29
N LEU A 12 1.36 3.53 18.46
CA LEU A 12 0.00 3.23 18.90
C LEU A 12 -0.02 2.13 19.99
N SER A 13 -0.98 2.25 20.91
CA SER A 13 -1.23 1.23 21.92
C SER A 13 -1.63 -0.11 21.30
N VAL A 14 -1.50 -1.21 22.07
CA VAL A 14 -1.95 -2.54 21.63
C VAL A 14 -3.46 -2.56 21.33
N ALA A 15 -4.25 -1.78 22.07
CA ALA A 15 -5.68 -1.63 21.83
C ALA A 15 -5.96 -0.98 20.46
N ASP A 16 -5.29 0.15 20.18
CA ASP A 16 -5.42 0.84 18.90
C ASP A 16 -4.91 0.00 17.72
N LEU A 17 -3.84 -0.79 17.93
CA LEU A 17 -3.33 -1.73 16.92
C LEU A 17 -4.35 -2.83 16.58
N ARG A 18 -5.11 -3.32 17.57
CA ARG A 18 -6.20 -4.26 17.32
C ARG A 18 -7.33 -3.61 16.53
N GLU A 19 -7.73 -2.39 16.89
CA GLU A 19 -8.75 -1.64 16.13
C GLU A 19 -8.26 -1.32 14.70
N ALA A 20 -7.01 -0.94 14.53
CA ALA A 20 -6.39 -0.73 13.22
C ALA A 20 -6.41 -2.01 12.36
N ALA A 21 -6.10 -3.18 12.97
CA ALA A 21 -6.13 -4.46 12.27
C ALA A 21 -7.54 -4.83 11.82
N LEU A 22 -8.51 -4.76 12.75
CA LEU A 22 -9.92 -5.08 12.47
C LEU A 22 -10.53 -4.08 11.48
N GLY A 23 -10.31 -2.78 11.69
CA GLY A 23 -10.79 -1.75 10.77
C GLY A 23 -10.23 -1.93 9.36
N GLY A 24 -8.91 -2.20 9.24
CA GLY A 24 -8.30 -2.49 7.95
C GLY A 24 -8.79 -3.77 7.28
N LEU A 25 -9.23 -4.77 8.05
CA LEU A 25 -9.84 -6.00 7.50
C LEU A 25 -11.28 -5.79 7.06
N LEU A 26 -12.04 -4.98 7.80
CA LEU A 26 -13.50 -4.87 7.68
C LEU A 26 -13.96 -3.60 6.95
N HIS A 27 -13.06 -2.67 6.59
CA HIS A 27 -13.42 -1.36 6.02
C HIS A 27 -14.34 -1.46 4.80
N ASP A 28 -14.18 -2.49 4.00
CA ASP A 28 -14.90 -2.71 2.75
C ASP A 28 -16.14 -3.63 2.87
N MET A 29 -16.52 -4.05 4.09
CA MET A 29 -17.66 -4.97 4.31
C MET A 29 -18.96 -4.48 3.68
N GLY A 30 -19.16 -3.18 3.58
CA GLY A 30 -20.32 -2.60 2.95
C GLY A 30 -20.43 -2.86 1.44
N LYS A 31 -19.38 -3.27 0.78
CA LYS A 31 -19.44 -3.71 -0.63
C LYS A 31 -20.34 -4.91 -0.83
N ALA A 32 -20.54 -5.73 0.21
CA ALA A 32 -21.49 -6.84 0.19
C ALA A 32 -22.96 -6.40 -0.02
N ALA A 33 -23.28 -5.15 0.31
CA ALA A 33 -24.62 -4.58 0.08
C ALA A 33 -24.75 -3.86 -1.27
N MET A 34 -23.68 -3.80 -2.07
CA MET A 34 -23.72 -3.10 -3.37
C MET A 34 -24.21 -4.03 -4.49
N PRO A 35 -24.88 -3.48 -5.52
CA PRO A 35 -25.32 -4.27 -6.66
C PRO A 35 -24.12 -4.91 -7.39
N LEU A 36 -24.18 -6.23 -7.60
CA LEU A 36 -23.07 -6.97 -8.23
C LEU A 36 -22.74 -6.50 -9.66
N HIS A 37 -23.74 -6.03 -10.41
CA HIS A 37 -23.51 -5.52 -11.76
C HIS A 37 -22.71 -4.21 -11.77
N VAL A 38 -22.76 -3.42 -10.69
CA VAL A 38 -21.97 -2.20 -10.53
C VAL A 38 -20.56 -2.57 -10.03
N LEU A 39 -20.46 -3.44 -9.00
CA LEU A 39 -19.18 -3.89 -8.45
C LEU A 39 -18.28 -4.58 -9.48
N ASN A 40 -18.89 -5.42 -10.33
CA ASN A 40 -18.17 -6.24 -11.30
C ASN A 40 -18.14 -5.63 -12.70
N LYS A 41 -18.56 -4.37 -12.86
CA LYS A 41 -18.60 -3.71 -14.16
C LYS A 41 -17.17 -3.60 -14.74
N PRO A 42 -16.94 -4.13 -15.94
CA PRO A 42 -15.68 -3.91 -16.62
C PRO A 42 -15.59 -2.46 -17.12
N GLY A 43 -14.53 -1.75 -16.70
CA GLY A 43 -14.27 -0.38 -17.13
C GLY A 43 -14.69 0.69 -16.11
N LYS A 44 -14.95 1.90 -16.59
CA LYS A 44 -15.31 3.04 -15.74
C LYS A 44 -16.79 3.00 -15.35
N LEU A 45 -17.06 3.34 -14.10
CA LEU A 45 -18.42 3.58 -13.61
C LEU A 45 -18.96 4.91 -14.17
N THR A 46 -20.27 4.99 -14.39
CA THR A 46 -20.96 6.27 -14.58
C THR A 46 -21.02 7.03 -13.25
N ASP A 47 -21.41 8.31 -13.29
CA ASP A 47 -21.53 9.11 -12.06
C ASP A 47 -22.60 8.51 -11.11
N ASP A 48 -23.75 8.08 -11.65
CA ASP A 48 -24.80 7.43 -10.86
C ASP A 48 -24.33 6.12 -10.22
N GLU A 49 -23.60 5.28 -10.98
CA GLU A 49 -23.03 4.03 -10.44
C GLU A 49 -21.97 4.31 -9.38
N PHE A 50 -21.18 5.38 -9.57
CA PHE A 50 -20.20 5.77 -8.59
C PHE A 50 -20.85 6.29 -7.30
N ASP A 51 -21.98 6.99 -7.40
CA ASP A 51 -22.76 7.43 -6.24
C ASP A 51 -23.35 6.24 -5.46
N VAL A 52 -23.73 5.16 -6.15
CA VAL A 52 -24.12 3.90 -5.51
C VAL A 52 -22.92 3.32 -4.73
N ILE A 53 -21.75 3.22 -5.35
CA ILE A 53 -20.54 2.66 -4.69
C ILE A 53 -20.13 3.51 -3.48
N ARG A 54 -20.27 4.84 -3.54
CA ARG A 54 -19.95 5.75 -2.41
C ARG A 54 -20.75 5.47 -1.14
N GLN A 55 -21.82 4.68 -1.22
CA GLN A 55 -22.63 4.31 -0.06
C GLN A 55 -22.03 3.12 0.73
N HIS A 56 -21.05 2.37 0.17
CA HIS A 56 -20.52 1.20 0.87
C HIS A 56 -19.95 1.50 2.26
N PRO A 57 -19.32 2.67 2.55
CA PRO A 57 -18.83 2.92 3.93
C PRO A 57 -19.98 3.05 4.93
N VAL A 58 -21.09 3.66 4.51
CA VAL A 58 -22.31 3.80 5.34
C VAL A 58 -22.95 2.44 5.61
N HIS A 59 -23.08 1.62 4.56
CA HIS A 59 -23.59 0.26 4.68
C HIS A 59 -22.66 -0.63 5.50
N GLY A 60 -21.34 -0.45 5.35
CA GLY A 60 -20.35 -1.19 6.12
C GLY A 60 -20.44 -0.92 7.62
N GLU A 61 -20.47 0.35 8.03
CA GLU A 61 -20.68 0.70 9.43
C GLU A 61 -21.97 0.11 9.99
N ARG A 62 -23.08 0.21 9.25
CA ARG A 62 -24.36 -0.37 9.66
C ARG A 62 -24.26 -1.88 9.87
N LEU A 63 -23.73 -2.62 8.91
CA LEU A 63 -23.57 -4.07 8.98
C LEU A 63 -22.70 -4.48 10.17
N LEU A 64 -21.62 -3.75 10.43
CA LEU A 64 -20.74 -4.03 11.56
C LEU A 64 -21.45 -3.79 12.92
N ARG A 65 -22.21 -2.70 13.03
CA ARG A 65 -23.02 -2.44 14.24
C ARG A 65 -24.10 -3.51 14.49
N GLU A 66 -24.80 -3.91 13.43
CA GLU A 66 -25.78 -5.02 13.48
C GLU A 66 -25.11 -6.34 13.84
N GLY A 67 -23.84 -6.56 13.42
CA GLY A 67 -23.01 -7.69 13.77
C GLY A 67 -22.36 -7.62 15.17
N GLY A 68 -22.68 -6.59 15.98
CA GLY A 68 -22.20 -6.46 17.35
C GLY A 68 -20.82 -5.81 17.49
N VAL A 69 -20.26 -5.21 16.45
CA VAL A 69 -19.01 -4.45 16.53
C VAL A 69 -19.25 -3.12 17.25
N THR A 70 -18.55 -2.89 18.37
CA THR A 70 -18.69 -1.70 19.20
C THR A 70 -17.43 -0.82 19.23
N GLN A 71 -16.31 -1.32 18.71
CA GLN A 71 -15.03 -0.62 18.70
C GLN A 71 -15.12 0.64 17.82
N ALA A 72 -14.97 1.79 18.44
CA ALA A 72 -15.15 3.09 17.79
C ALA A 72 -14.18 3.29 16.61
N GLY A 73 -12.91 2.92 16.75
CA GLY A 73 -11.92 3.05 15.69
C GLY A 73 -12.22 2.17 14.48
N VAL A 74 -12.74 0.95 14.69
CA VAL A 74 -13.14 0.03 13.60
C VAL A 74 -14.29 0.65 12.81
N LEU A 75 -15.35 1.10 13.51
CA LEU A 75 -16.52 1.73 12.88
C LEU A 75 -16.14 3.01 12.15
N HIS A 76 -15.25 3.80 12.75
CA HIS A 76 -14.81 5.06 12.17
C HIS A 76 -13.96 4.85 10.91
N ILE A 77 -13.03 3.88 10.91
CA ILE A 77 -12.27 3.50 9.72
C ILE A 77 -13.23 3.06 8.62
N THR A 78 -14.16 2.14 8.93
CA THR A 78 -15.11 1.61 7.96
C THR A 78 -15.95 2.70 7.30
N ARG A 79 -16.41 3.66 8.09
CA ARG A 79 -17.26 4.74 7.57
C ARG A 79 -16.50 5.81 6.81
N HIS A 80 -15.25 6.12 7.20
CA HIS A 80 -14.58 7.35 6.76
C HIS A 80 -13.23 7.12 6.05
N HIS A 81 -12.88 5.89 5.65
CA HIS A 81 -11.61 5.60 4.96
C HIS A 81 -11.49 6.28 3.58
N HIS A 82 -12.57 6.79 3.02
CA HIS A 82 -12.58 7.59 1.79
C HIS A 82 -12.71 9.10 2.03
N GLU A 83 -12.69 9.54 3.27
CA GLU A 83 -12.57 10.97 3.55
C GLU A 83 -11.16 11.47 3.22
N ARG A 84 -11.05 12.79 2.94
CA ARG A 84 -9.80 13.45 2.58
C ARG A 84 -9.49 14.57 3.54
N MET A 85 -8.23 14.92 3.67
CA MET A 85 -7.78 16.01 4.55
C MET A 85 -8.40 17.35 4.17
N ASP A 86 -8.68 17.59 2.90
CA ASP A 86 -9.31 18.82 2.38
C ASP A 86 -10.84 18.85 2.47
N GLY A 87 -11.47 17.82 3.04
CA GLY A 87 -12.94 17.72 3.15
C GLY A 87 -13.67 17.43 1.84
N THR A 88 -12.97 17.06 0.75
CA THR A 88 -13.60 16.71 -0.53
C THR A 88 -13.92 15.22 -0.66
N GLY A 89 -13.66 14.44 0.40
CA GLY A 89 -13.93 13.01 0.47
C GLY A 89 -15.43 12.66 0.61
N TYR A 90 -15.70 11.43 0.95
CA TYR A 90 -17.06 10.93 1.23
C TYR A 90 -17.03 9.88 2.36
N PRO A 91 -18.16 9.60 3.00
CA PRO A 91 -19.53 10.03 2.73
C PRO A 91 -19.92 11.35 3.39
N ASN A 92 -19.19 11.84 4.38
CA ASN A 92 -19.62 12.96 5.20
C ASN A 92 -18.89 14.28 4.90
N ARG A 93 -17.86 14.26 4.07
CA ARG A 93 -16.99 15.40 3.72
C ARG A 93 -16.37 16.06 4.96
N LEU A 94 -15.85 15.22 5.86
CA LEU A 94 -15.22 15.68 7.10
C LEU A 94 -13.86 16.29 6.80
N PRO A 95 -13.53 17.45 7.41
CA PRO A 95 -12.17 18.00 7.32
C PRO A 95 -11.19 17.11 8.09
N GLY A 96 -9.91 17.16 7.69
CA GLY A 96 -8.90 16.25 8.19
C GLY A 96 -8.64 16.27 9.70
N ASP A 97 -8.85 17.42 10.35
CA ASP A 97 -8.74 17.60 11.81
C ASP A 97 -9.87 16.91 12.59
N ALA A 98 -11.03 16.68 11.95
CA ALA A 98 -12.12 15.89 12.51
C ALA A 98 -11.92 14.37 12.35
N LEU A 99 -10.90 13.92 11.59
CA LEU A 99 -10.64 12.51 11.36
C LEU A 99 -9.62 11.94 12.35
N PRO A 100 -9.98 10.91 13.14
CA PRO A 100 -9.02 10.20 14.00
C PRO A 100 -7.82 9.68 13.23
N VAL A 101 -6.68 9.55 13.91
CA VAL A 101 -5.42 9.08 13.30
C VAL A 101 -5.57 7.72 12.62
N LEU A 102 -6.34 6.78 13.19
CA LEU A 102 -6.59 5.47 12.61
C LEU A 102 -7.32 5.56 11.26
N THR A 103 -8.25 6.48 11.12
CA THR A 103 -8.99 6.70 9.87
C THR A 103 -8.10 7.30 8.80
N ARG A 104 -7.28 8.31 9.13
CA ARG A 104 -6.29 8.90 8.21
C ARG A 104 -5.26 7.87 7.76
N MET A 105 -4.82 6.97 8.64
CA MET A 105 -3.98 5.83 8.29
C MET A 105 -4.70 4.85 7.36
N GLY A 106 -5.98 4.56 7.63
CA GLY A 106 -6.82 3.68 6.81
C GLY A 106 -6.89 4.17 5.37
N ALA A 107 -7.15 5.46 5.18
CA ALA A 107 -7.20 6.08 3.84
C ALA A 107 -5.88 5.92 3.06
N ILE A 108 -4.72 6.09 3.72
CA ILE A 108 -3.41 5.89 3.07
C ILE A 108 -3.20 4.42 2.69
N CYS A 109 -3.50 3.50 3.60
CA CYS A 109 -3.30 2.06 3.38
C CYS A 109 -4.22 1.51 2.29
N ASP A 110 -5.49 1.91 2.28
CA ASP A 110 -6.47 1.50 1.28
C ASP A 110 -6.06 1.96 -0.12
N VAL A 111 -5.76 3.24 -0.29
CA VAL A 111 -5.35 3.75 -1.60
C VAL A 111 -4.05 3.11 -2.08
N TYR A 112 -3.06 2.94 -1.20
CA TYR A 112 -1.82 2.27 -1.57
C TYR A 112 -2.06 0.84 -2.04
N ASP A 113 -2.85 0.06 -1.31
CA ASP A 113 -3.23 -1.30 -1.70
C ASP A 113 -3.98 -1.31 -3.02
N ALA A 114 -4.94 -0.40 -3.20
CA ALA A 114 -5.75 -0.31 -4.42
C ALA A 114 -4.94 0.03 -5.68
N VAL A 115 -3.86 0.83 -5.57
CA VAL A 115 -3.04 1.22 -6.73
C VAL A 115 -1.90 0.25 -7.00
N THR A 116 -1.41 -0.50 -6.00
CA THR A 116 -0.29 -1.45 -6.15
C THR A 116 -0.73 -2.88 -6.41
N SER A 117 -1.98 -3.24 -6.07
CA SER A 117 -2.50 -4.58 -6.28
C SER A 117 -2.87 -4.83 -7.75
N ASN A 118 -2.51 -6.02 -8.26
CA ASN A 118 -2.99 -6.50 -9.55
C ASN A 118 -4.49 -6.80 -9.47
N ARG A 119 -5.25 -6.31 -10.41
CA ARG A 119 -6.68 -6.59 -10.57
C ARG A 119 -6.94 -7.22 -11.94
N PRO A 120 -8.02 -7.98 -12.14
CA PRO A 120 -8.28 -8.69 -13.40
C PRO A 120 -8.16 -7.81 -14.66
N TYR A 121 -8.40 -6.51 -14.52
CA TYR A 121 -8.42 -5.54 -15.64
C TYR A 121 -7.30 -4.49 -15.56
N LYS A 122 -6.39 -4.56 -14.57
CA LYS A 122 -5.37 -3.53 -14.36
C LYS A 122 -4.18 -4.10 -13.59
N ASN A 123 -2.99 -3.98 -14.14
CA ASN A 123 -1.78 -4.20 -13.38
C ASN A 123 -1.60 -3.11 -12.31
N GLY A 124 -1.16 -3.53 -11.13
CA GLY A 124 -0.77 -2.58 -10.07
C GLY A 124 0.33 -1.64 -10.55
N TRP A 125 0.34 -0.45 -10.00
CA TRP A 125 1.44 0.47 -10.24
C TRP A 125 2.68 0.00 -9.49
N ASP A 126 3.84 0.40 -10.01
CA ASP A 126 5.09 0.30 -9.28
C ASP A 126 4.97 0.93 -7.87
N PRO A 127 5.44 0.25 -6.80
CA PRO A 127 5.33 0.76 -5.44
C PRO A 127 5.96 2.15 -5.25
N GLY A 128 7.15 2.40 -5.81
CA GLY A 128 7.83 3.69 -5.70
C GLY A 128 7.10 4.80 -6.46
N GLU A 129 6.59 4.48 -7.66
CA GLU A 129 5.78 5.41 -8.45
C GLU A 129 4.44 5.71 -7.75
N SER A 130 3.82 4.70 -7.13
CA SER A 130 2.60 4.86 -6.33
C SER A 130 2.79 5.87 -5.20
N LEU A 131 3.85 5.70 -4.42
CA LEU A 131 4.19 6.62 -3.32
C LEU A 131 4.47 8.05 -3.81
N ARG A 132 5.17 8.19 -4.93
CA ARG A 132 5.45 9.50 -5.54
C ARG A 132 4.16 10.20 -5.97
N ARG A 133 3.25 9.48 -6.63
CA ARG A 133 1.94 10.01 -7.04
C ARG A 133 1.08 10.35 -5.82
N MET A 134 0.99 9.46 -4.85
CA MET A 134 0.24 9.73 -3.62
C MET A 134 0.77 10.99 -2.90
N ALA A 135 2.08 11.20 -2.86
CA ALA A 135 2.68 12.40 -2.29
C ALA A 135 2.37 13.69 -3.08
N SER A 136 2.06 13.60 -4.36
CA SER A 136 1.68 14.74 -5.20
C SER A 136 0.19 15.12 -5.10
N TRP A 137 -0.64 14.30 -4.46
CA TRP A 137 -2.08 14.58 -4.30
C TRP A 137 -2.31 15.49 -3.09
N HIS A 138 -2.20 16.79 -3.32
CA HIS A 138 -2.39 17.79 -2.28
C HIS A 138 -3.79 17.70 -1.67
N GLY A 139 -3.87 17.83 -0.35
CA GLY A 139 -5.13 17.77 0.39
C GLY A 139 -5.77 16.38 0.53
N HIS A 140 -5.23 15.35 -0.10
CA HIS A 140 -5.79 14.00 -0.01
C HIS A 140 -5.43 13.33 1.31
N PHE A 141 -4.15 13.26 1.66
CA PHE A 141 -3.63 12.55 2.82
C PHE A 141 -3.05 13.48 3.87
N ASP A 142 -2.98 13.00 5.10
CA ASP A 142 -2.17 13.61 6.15
C ASP A 142 -0.69 13.54 5.79
N PRO A 143 0.01 14.68 5.61
CA PRO A 143 1.38 14.66 5.14
C PRO A 143 2.37 13.99 6.12
N ALA A 144 2.13 14.11 7.43
CA ALA A 144 2.98 13.51 8.45
C ALA A 144 2.83 11.98 8.47
N LEU A 145 1.58 11.50 8.40
CA LEU A 145 1.27 10.07 8.32
C LEU A 145 1.75 9.46 7.00
N LEU A 146 1.57 10.16 5.87
CA LEU A 146 2.09 9.68 4.59
C LEU A 146 3.61 9.61 4.59
N LYS A 147 4.30 10.60 5.16
CA LYS A 147 5.76 10.57 5.29
C LYS A 147 6.24 9.39 6.16
N ALA A 148 5.56 9.12 7.28
CA ALA A 148 5.82 7.95 8.11
C ALA A 148 5.55 6.65 7.33
N PHE A 149 4.45 6.61 6.56
CA PHE A 149 4.10 5.49 5.68
C PHE A 149 5.21 5.20 4.66
N VAL A 150 5.74 6.19 3.97
CA VAL A 150 6.85 6.04 3.01
C VAL A 150 8.10 5.52 3.69
N ARG A 151 8.44 6.05 4.88
CA ARG A 151 9.64 5.65 5.62
C ARG A 151 9.65 4.17 5.99
N SER A 152 8.54 3.64 6.46
CA SER A 152 8.51 2.28 6.96
C SER A 152 8.20 1.23 5.89
N LEU A 153 7.56 1.61 4.78
CA LEU A 153 7.39 0.70 3.64
C LEU A 153 8.71 0.55 2.86
N GLY A 154 9.52 1.61 2.85
CA GLY A 154 10.63 1.77 1.92
C GLY A 154 10.14 2.04 0.49
N ILE A 155 10.97 2.63 -0.32
CA ILE A 155 10.67 2.88 -1.74
C ILE A 155 10.68 1.57 -2.54
N TYR A 156 11.51 0.63 -2.11
CA TYR A 156 11.62 -0.71 -2.66
C TYR A 156 11.34 -1.76 -1.57
N PRO A 157 10.09 -2.21 -1.39
CA PRO A 157 9.74 -3.21 -0.38
C PRO A 157 10.59 -4.49 -0.50
N VAL A 158 10.78 -5.19 0.63
CA VAL A 158 11.42 -6.53 0.61
C VAL A 158 10.64 -7.44 -0.33
N GLY A 159 11.36 -8.21 -1.15
CA GLY A 159 10.78 -9.05 -2.20
C GLY A 159 10.66 -8.38 -3.56
N THR A 160 10.87 -7.06 -3.67
CA THR A 160 10.83 -6.35 -4.95
C THR A 160 11.99 -6.79 -5.85
N LEU A 161 11.68 -7.19 -7.09
CA LEU A 161 12.68 -7.45 -8.13
C LEU A 161 13.12 -6.11 -8.73
N VAL A 162 14.41 -5.82 -8.68
CA VAL A 162 14.99 -4.56 -9.13
C VAL A 162 16.10 -4.78 -10.15
N ARG A 163 16.27 -3.82 -11.06
CA ARG A 163 17.44 -3.71 -11.94
C ARG A 163 18.42 -2.74 -11.36
N LEU A 164 19.67 -3.13 -11.32
CA LEU A 164 20.81 -2.32 -10.89
C LEU A 164 21.47 -1.61 -12.07
N SER A 165 22.23 -0.55 -11.76
CA SER A 165 22.99 0.22 -12.79
C SER A 165 24.01 -0.62 -13.55
N SER A 166 24.47 -1.73 -12.97
CA SER A 166 25.35 -2.73 -13.61
C SER A 166 24.62 -3.72 -14.51
N GLU A 167 23.35 -3.52 -14.85
CA GLU A 167 22.51 -4.46 -15.61
C GLU A 167 22.35 -5.83 -14.92
N ARG A 168 22.46 -5.87 -13.59
CA ARG A 168 22.16 -7.06 -12.80
C ARG A 168 20.74 -6.96 -12.23
N LEU A 169 20.08 -8.11 -12.08
CA LEU A 169 18.80 -8.22 -11.38
C LEU A 169 19.04 -8.72 -9.97
N ALA A 170 18.33 -8.10 -9.04
CA ALA A 170 18.43 -8.41 -7.63
C ALA A 170 17.04 -8.34 -6.97
N VAL A 171 16.90 -9.03 -5.84
CA VAL A 171 15.71 -8.91 -4.98
C VAL A 171 16.09 -8.12 -3.75
N VAL A 172 15.24 -7.19 -3.33
CA VAL A 172 15.40 -6.47 -2.07
C VAL A 172 15.21 -7.44 -0.91
N VAL A 173 16.21 -7.56 -0.05
CA VAL A 173 16.19 -8.49 1.10
C VAL A 173 16.05 -7.77 2.43
N GLU A 174 16.44 -6.49 2.52
CA GLU A 174 16.38 -5.71 3.74
C GLU A 174 16.24 -4.22 3.41
N GLN A 175 15.41 -3.52 4.21
CA GLN A 175 15.25 -2.06 4.10
C GLN A 175 16.38 -1.33 4.83
N ASN A 176 16.76 -0.17 4.31
CA ASN A 176 17.67 0.73 5.00
C ASN A 176 16.88 1.95 5.52
N PRO A 177 16.64 2.05 6.85
CA PRO A 177 15.86 3.17 7.40
C PRO A 177 16.50 4.54 7.21
N ALA A 178 17.84 4.60 7.09
CA ALA A 178 18.58 5.84 6.90
C ALA A 178 18.54 6.31 5.43
N THR A 179 18.44 5.36 4.48
CA THR A 179 18.54 5.65 3.04
C THR A 179 17.54 4.81 2.25
N LEU A 180 16.30 5.27 2.15
CA LEU A 180 15.19 4.52 1.54
C LEU A 180 15.43 4.11 0.07
N LEU A 181 16.32 4.80 -0.65
CA LEU A 181 16.70 4.51 -2.03
C LEU A 181 17.83 3.49 -2.16
N ALA A 182 18.47 3.14 -1.06
CA ALA A 182 19.64 2.26 -1.04
C ALA A 182 19.43 1.08 -0.07
N PRO A 183 18.48 0.17 -0.35
CA PRO A 183 18.25 -1.03 0.45
C PRO A 183 19.39 -2.04 0.25
N ARG A 184 19.40 -3.09 1.08
CA ARG A 184 20.21 -4.28 0.84
C ARG A 184 19.51 -5.18 -0.17
N VAL A 185 20.24 -5.62 -1.17
CA VAL A 185 19.71 -6.42 -2.28
C VAL A 185 20.50 -7.70 -2.45
N ARG A 186 19.85 -8.78 -2.89
CA ARG A 186 20.48 -10.04 -3.28
C ARG A 186 20.50 -10.17 -4.79
N VAL A 187 21.69 -10.05 -5.37
CA VAL A 187 21.93 -10.24 -6.80
C VAL A 187 21.89 -11.73 -7.13
N PHE A 188 21.24 -12.10 -8.23
CA PHE A 188 21.12 -13.49 -8.66
C PHE A 188 21.14 -13.68 -10.17
N TYR A 189 21.03 -12.59 -10.98
CA TYR A 189 20.90 -12.72 -12.43
C TYR A 189 21.54 -11.54 -13.17
N SER A 190 22.12 -11.80 -14.33
CA SER A 190 22.60 -10.77 -15.26
C SER A 190 21.60 -10.55 -16.38
N ALA A 191 21.02 -9.35 -16.47
CA ALA A 191 20.11 -8.98 -17.54
C ALA A 191 20.83 -8.89 -18.89
N LYS A 192 22.12 -8.53 -18.89
CA LYS A 192 22.95 -8.41 -20.10
C LYS A 192 23.25 -9.77 -20.73
N SER A 193 23.76 -10.73 -19.96
CA SER A 193 24.11 -12.09 -20.46
C SER A 193 22.94 -13.06 -20.41
N ARG A 194 21.85 -12.71 -19.74
CA ARG A 194 20.68 -13.58 -19.47
C ARG A 194 21.06 -14.88 -18.77
N THR A 195 21.95 -14.79 -17.79
CA THR A 195 22.43 -15.95 -17.02
C THR A 195 22.28 -15.74 -15.53
N HIS A 196 22.07 -16.84 -14.79
CA HIS A 196 22.14 -16.81 -13.33
C HIS A 196 23.55 -16.50 -12.86
N LEU A 197 23.65 -15.76 -11.77
CA LEU A 197 24.89 -15.43 -11.09
C LEU A 197 24.93 -16.14 -9.73
N LEU A 198 26.12 -16.26 -9.15
CA LEU A 198 26.26 -16.63 -7.74
C LEU A 198 25.53 -15.57 -6.89
N LEU A 199 24.79 -16.04 -5.90
CA LEU A 199 24.08 -15.16 -4.98
C LEU A 199 25.07 -14.26 -4.24
N ALA A 200 24.81 -12.95 -4.26
CA ALA A 200 25.63 -11.97 -3.57
C ALA A 200 24.75 -10.88 -2.97
N ASP A 201 24.91 -10.66 -1.67
CA ASP A 201 24.24 -9.57 -0.99
C ASP A 201 25.05 -8.29 -1.15
N ILE A 202 24.38 -7.21 -1.52
CA ILE A 202 24.97 -5.87 -1.67
C ILE A 202 24.15 -4.91 -0.82
N ASP A 203 24.82 -4.23 0.10
CA ASP A 203 24.24 -3.06 0.75
C ASP A 203 24.49 -1.83 -0.14
N LEU A 204 23.44 -1.36 -0.79
CA LEU A 204 23.53 -0.25 -1.75
C LEU A 204 23.96 1.07 -1.07
N ALA A 205 23.73 1.22 0.23
CA ALA A 205 24.15 2.41 0.97
C ALA A 205 25.68 2.51 1.10
N THR A 206 26.40 1.38 1.06
CA THR A 206 27.86 1.33 1.19
C THR A 206 28.62 1.39 -0.13
N THR A 207 27.89 1.47 -1.26
CA THR A 207 28.53 1.46 -2.60
C THR A 207 29.00 2.82 -3.09
N ASP A 208 28.81 3.89 -2.31
CA ASP A 208 29.13 5.27 -2.69
C ASP A 208 28.52 5.68 -4.06
N GLY A 209 27.30 5.16 -4.35
CA GLY A 209 26.59 5.43 -5.60
C GLY A 209 27.10 4.67 -6.84
N ARG A 210 28.17 3.85 -6.71
CA ARG A 210 28.67 3.00 -7.80
C ARG A 210 27.66 1.98 -8.28
N GLU A 211 26.82 1.52 -7.35
CA GLU A 211 25.70 0.64 -7.67
C GLU A 211 24.40 1.24 -7.13
N ARG A 212 23.36 1.30 -7.94
CA ARG A 212 22.05 1.83 -7.56
C ARG A 212 20.93 1.12 -8.31
N ILE A 213 19.73 1.18 -7.76
CA ILE A 213 18.52 0.72 -8.45
C ILE A 213 18.19 1.73 -9.56
N VAL A 214 17.99 1.23 -10.77
CA VAL A 214 17.59 2.02 -11.94
C VAL A 214 16.15 1.76 -12.36
N GLY A 215 15.51 0.71 -11.82
CA GLY A 215 14.10 0.40 -12.06
C GLY A 215 13.65 -0.84 -11.33
N ILE A 216 12.32 -0.99 -11.26
CA ILE A 216 11.68 -2.23 -10.82
C ILE A 216 11.40 -3.08 -12.06
N GLU A 217 11.52 -4.38 -11.91
CA GLU A 217 11.26 -5.35 -12.97
C GLU A 217 10.11 -6.27 -12.56
N SER A 218 9.33 -6.71 -13.56
CA SER A 218 8.30 -7.74 -13.34
C SER A 218 8.94 -9.13 -13.39
N PRO A 219 8.72 -9.98 -12.38
CA PRO A 219 9.17 -11.37 -12.41
C PRO A 219 8.65 -12.13 -13.63
N GLU A 220 7.41 -11.88 -14.04
CA GLU A 220 6.76 -12.55 -15.18
C GLU A 220 7.47 -12.24 -16.50
N LYS A 221 7.92 -10.98 -16.69
CA LYS A 221 8.70 -10.57 -17.86
C LYS A 221 9.98 -11.38 -18.04
N TRP A 222 10.58 -11.82 -16.93
CA TRP A 222 11.81 -12.58 -16.91
C TRP A 222 11.60 -14.10 -16.78
N GLY A 223 10.33 -14.54 -16.58
CA GLY A 223 9.98 -15.94 -16.36
C GLY A 223 10.43 -16.49 -15.01
N PHE A 224 10.71 -15.60 -14.05
CA PHE A 224 11.12 -16.02 -12.70
C PHE A 224 9.92 -16.53 -11.91
N ARG A 225 10.13 -17.66 -11.25
CA ARG A 225 9.19 -18.28 -10.32
C ARG A 225 9.88 -18.45 -8.98
N GLU A 226 9.10 -18.45 -7.91
CA GLU A 226 9.59 -18.73 -6.55
C GLU A 226 10.71 -17.77 -6.07
N LEU A 227 10.64 -16.48 -6.48
CA LEU A 227 11.61 -15.48 -6.03
C LEU A 227 11.63 -15.33 -4.51
N GLU A 228 10.52 -15.68 -3.84
CA GLU A 228 10.39 -15.65 -2.37
C GLU A 228 11.50 -16.44 -1.67
N LYS A 229 12.05 -17.48 -2.28
CA LYS A 229 13.18 -18.24 -1.75
C LYS A 229 14.46 -17.42 -1.60
N LEU A 230 14.54 -16.26 -2.24
CA LEU A 230 15.70 -15.37 -2.15
C LEU A 230 15.69 -14.45 -0.92
N TRP A 231 14.54 -14.25 -0.27
CA TRP A 231 14.44 -13.35 0.91
C TRP A 231 13.70 -13.95 2.10
N LEU A 232 12.97 -15.03 1.92
CA LEU A 232 12.41 -15.80 3.04
C LEU A 232 13.52 -16.65 3.69
N PRO A 233 13.48 -16.82 5.02
CA PRO A 233 14.42 -17.67 5.73
C PRO A 233 14.25 -19.16 5.39
#